data_052b408c2d4954dcb3c9877720033f90
#
_entry.id   052b408c2d4954dcb3c9877720033f90
#
_cell.length_a   1.000
_cell.length_b   1.000
_cell.length_c   1.000
_cell.angle_alpha   90.00
_cell.angle_beta   90.00
_cell.angle_gamma   90.00
#
_symmetry.space_group_name_H-M   'P 1'
#
loop_
_entity.id
_entity.type
_entity.pdbx_description
1 polymer ?
#
loop_
_entity_poly.entity_id
_entity_poly.type
_entity_poly.pdbx_seq_one_letter_code
_entity_poly.pdbx_strand_id
1 'polypeptide(L)'
;EARSGLYGEFDLPDDSTILRSARRLLFLGFGVEARQNLNMLSAGSASEAVPLYFSMSRLVDGETDPQTPFAAMLECEGPASLWAALAHDRLPAGPTVNRDAILQAFLALPAHLRRHLGSDLAEKFLARDDPEAVRIIRDAMERSPDVDPGSVAILDAKARLQAGDTDAARVYAETAVALDGNRAESLVALVETHFRNLIPMEKGITESLFALRGETEGTPISAEVDRAVVLA
;
A
#
# COMPACT_ATOMS: atom_id res chain seq x y z
N GLU A 1 -1.55 6.84 -26.36
CA GLU A 1 -2.52 5.85 -26.87
C GLU A 1 -3.73 5.59 -25.96
N ALA A 2 -3.65 5.76 -24.63
CA ALA A 2 -4.79 5.53 -23.72
C ALA A 2 -5.91 6.59 -23.87
N ARG A 3 -5.61 7.77 -24.38
CA ARG A 3 -6.57 8.87 -24.61
C ARG A 3 -7.10 8.95 -26.05
N SER A 4 -6.48 8.25 -27.01
CA SER A 4 -6.82 8.35 -28.44
C SER A 4 -8.08 7.59 -28.86
N GLY A 5 -9.03 7.42 -27.99
CA GLY A 5 -10.31 6.78 -28.29
C GLY A 5 -11.42 7.20 -27.34
N LEU A 6 -11.13 8.23 -26.52
CA LEU A 6 -12.11 8.74 -25.53
C LEU A 6 -13.24 9.55 -26.18
N TYR A 7 -13.02 10.09 -27.38
CA TYR A 7 -13.99 10.97 -28.05
C TYR A 7 -14.58 10.22 -29.26
N GLY A 8 -15.90 10.11 -29.29
CA GLY A 8 -16.67 9.62 -30.42
C GLY A 8 -16.96 10.75 -31.43
N GLU A 9 -17.75 10.44 -32.45
CA GLU A 9 -18.08 11.33 -33.59
C GLU A 9 -18.77 12.65 -33.19
N PHE A 10 -19.19 12.77 -31.91
CA PHE A 10 -19.85 13.96 -31.34
C PHE A 10 -19.17 14.51 -30.06
N ASP A 11 -17.87 14.29 -29.89
CA ASP A 11 -17.08 14.72 -28.71
C ASP A 11 -17.62 14.25 -27.33
N LEU A 12 -18.57 13.31 -27.29
CA LEU A 12 -19.06 12.69 -26.07
C LEU A 12 -18.38 11.33 -25.88
N PRO A 13 -17.73 11.11 -24.72
CA PRO A 13 -17.10 9.83 -24.44
C PRO A 13 -18.15 8.73 -24.26
N ASP A 14 -17.97 7.59 -24.93
CA ASP A 14 -18.78 6.39 -24.74
C ASP A 14 -18.42 5.68 -23.42
N ASP A 15 -19.43 5.31 -22.62
CA ASP A 15 -19.25 4.64 -21.31
C ASP A 15 -18.37 3.39 -21.41
N SER A 16 -18.47 2.61 -22.48
CA SER A 16 -17.64 1.41 -22.66
C SER A 16 -16.16 1.75 -22.84
N THR A 17 -15.88 2.85 -23.50
CA THR A 17 -14.53 3.37 -23.72
C THR A 17 -13.97 3.99 -22.43
N ILE A 18 -14.78 4.70 -21.66
CA ILE A 18 -14.43 5.22 -20.34
C ILE A 18 -14.03 4.06 -19.40
N LEU A 19 -14.86 3.03 -19.30
CA LEU A 19 -14.59 1.86 -18.46
C LEU A 19 -13.31 1.11 -18.89
N ARG A 20 -13.08 0.99 -20.19
CA ARG A 20 -11.86 0.38 -20.73
C ARG A 20 -10.62 1.22 -20.36
N SER A 21 -10.71 2.53 -20.47
CA SER A 21 -9.63 3.45 -20.09
C SER A 21 -9.36 3.38 -18.58
N ALA A 22 -10.40 3.43 -17.75
CA ALA A 22 -10.27 3.30 -16.30
C ALA A 22 -9.57 1.98 -15.88
N ARG A 23 -9.98 0.84 -16.49
CA ARG A 23 -9.29 -0.45 -16.23
C ARG A 23 -7.81 -0.43 -16.59
N ARG A 24 -7.44 0.22 -17.72
CA ARG A 24 -6.03 0.35 -18.11
C ARG A 24 -5.25 1.21 -17.13
N LEU A 25 -5.85 2.30 -16.66
CA LEU A 25 -5.23 3.17 -15.67
C LEU A 25 -5.04 2.46 -14.33
N LEU A 26 -6.05 1.72 -13.85
CA LEU A 26 -5.93 0.86 -12.66
C LEU A 26 -4.84 -0.20 -12.82
N PHE A 27 -4.78 -0.84 -13.99
CA PHE A 27 -3.71 -1.80 -14.29
C PHE A 27 -2.32 -1.17 -14.25
N LEU A 28 -2.19 0.11 -14.60
CA LEU A 28 -0.92 0.85 -14.58
C LEU A 28 -0.61 1.46 -13.22
N GLY A 29 -1.53 1.41 -12.24
CA GLY A 29 -1.36 2.00 -10.92
C GLY A 29 -1.74 3.48 -10.83
N PHE A 30 -2.52 4.01 -11.79
CA PHE A 30 -2.95 5.41 -11.86
C PHE A 30 -4.39 5.55 -11.32
N GLY A 31 -4.56 5.57 -10.00
CA GLY A 31 -5.87 5.59 -9.36
C GLY A 31 -6.59 6.92 -9.56
N VAL A 32 -5.92 8.06 -9.36
CA VAL A 32 -6.52 9.40 -9.55
C VAL A 32 -7.05 9.57 -10.98
N GLU A 33 -6.26 9.20 -11.99
CA GLU A 33 -6.64 9.30 -13.40
C GLU A 33 -7.78 8.32 -13.74
N ALA A 34 -7.77 7.12 -13.16
CA ALA A 34 -8.86 6.17 -13.32
C ALA A 34 -10.16 6.73 -12.75
N ARG A 35 -10.12 7.35 -11.57
CA ARG A 35 -11.27 8.01 -10.92
C ARG A 35 -11.78 9.19 -11.72
N GLN A 36 -10.89 10.01 -12.27
CA GLN A 36 -11.27 11.11 -13.17
C GLN A 36 -12.02 10.59 -14.40
N ASN A 37 -11.56 9.50 -15.01
CA ASN A 37 -12.27 8.88 -16.13
C ASN A 37 -13.64 8.34 -15.72
N LEU A 38 -13.72 7.64 -14.57
CA LEU A 38 -14.99 7.11 -14.07
C LEU A 38 -16.02 8.20 -13.78
N ASN A 39 -15.60 9.40 -13.37
CA ASN A 39 -16.47 10.55 -13.18
C ASN A 39 -17.08 11.11 -14.48
N MET A 40 -16.58 10.68 -15.65
CA MET A 40 -17.14 11.04 -16.96
C MET A 40 -18.27 10.11 -17.40
N LEU A 41 -18.55 9.04 -16.65
CA LEU A 41 -19.65 8.12 -16.96
C LEU A 41 -20.99 8.83 -16.91
N SER A 42 -21.89 8.45 -17.81
CA SER A 42 -23.26 8.96 -17.80
C SER A 42 -24.01 8.56 -16.52
N ALA A 43 -24.92 9.42 -16.05
CA ALA A 43 -25.68 9.21 -14.81
C ALA A 43 -26.54 7.92 -14.77
N GLY A 44 -26.64 7.20 -15.88
CA GLY A 44 -27.36 5.93 -16.02
C GLY A 44 -26.47 4.74 -16.35
N SER A 45 -25.15 4.87 -16.20
CA SER A 45 -24.25 3.74 -16.45
C SER A 45 -24.60 2.57 -15.53
N ALA A 46 -25.15 1.50 -16.10
CA ALA A 46 -25.72 0.35 -15.38
C ALA A 46 -24.69 -0.74 -15.04
N SER A 47 -23.39 -0.45 -15.16
CA SER A 47 -22.36 -1.46 -14.87
C SER A 47 -22.17 -1.66 -13.37
N GLU A 48 -22.46 -2.86 -12.87
CA GLU A 48 -22.19 -3.26 -11.47
C GLU A 48 -20.70 -3.15 -11.07
N ALA A 49 -19.81 -3.11 -12.07
CA ALA A 49 -18.37 -2.97 -11.83
C ALA A 49 -17.94 -1.52 -11.49
N VAL A 50 -18.76 -0.52 -11.75
CA VAL A 50 -18.40 0.89 -11.53
C VAL A 50 -18.03 1.18 -10.07
N PRO A 51 -18.84 0.79 -9.06
CA PRO A 51 -18.46 0.98 -7.65
C PRO A 51 -17.16 0.28 -7.28
N LEU A 52 -16.90 -0.92 -7.85
CA LEU A 52 -15.65 -1.65 -7.63
C LEU A 52 -14.44 -0.88 -8.16
N TYR A 53 -14.55 -0.31 -9.37
CA TYR A 53 -13.45 0.47 -9.96
C TYR A 53 -13.20 1.79 -9.21
N PHE A 54 -14.24 2.44 -8.70
CA PHE A 54 -14.08 3.61 -7.83
C PHE A 54 -13.33 3.24 -6.54
N SER A 55 -13.70 2.15 -5.89
CA SER A 55 -13.00 1.67 -4.70
C SER A 55 -11.54 1.30 -5.04
N MET A 56 -11.33 0.48 -6.08
CA MET A 56 -9.97 0.12 -6.53
C MET A 56 -9.11 1.35 -6.81
N SER A 57 -9.68 2.42 -7.39
CA SER A 57 -8.92 3.62 -7.71
C SER A 57 -8.41 4.36 -6.47
N ARG A 58 -9.16 4.31 -5.36
CA ARG A 58 -8.72 4.86 -4.08
C ARG A 58 -7.65 3.98 -3.45
N LEU A 59 -7.87 2.67 -3.43
CA LEU A 59 -6.95 1.71 -2.83
C LEU A 59 -5.60 1.66 -3.54
N VAL A 60 -5.59 1.83 -4.85
CA VAL A 60 -4.34 1.94 -5.63
C VAL A 60 -3.56 3.19 -5.24
N ASP A 61 -4.21 4.29 -4.90
CA ASP A 61 -3.54 5.52 -4.45
C ASP A 61 -3.23 5.52 -2.93
N GLY A 62 -3.46 4.41 -2.23
CA GLY A 62 -3.24 4.30 -0.78
C GLY A 62 -4.29 5.04 0.05
N GLU A 63 -5.41 5.45 -0.57
CA GLU A 63 -6.52 6.09 0.15
C GLU A 63 -7.39 5.02 0.83
N THR A 64 -8.00 5.35 1.97
CA THR A 64 -9.04 4.52 2.58
C THR A 64 -10.37 4.67 1.86
N ASP A 65 -11.18 3.60 1.85
CA ASP A 65 -12.55 3.65 1.32
C ASP A 65 -13.55 3.07 2.34
N PRO A 66 -14.07 3.90 3.27
CA PRO A 66 -14.99 3.44 4.32
C PRO A 66 -16.32 2.87 3.79
N GLN A 67 -16.65 3.16 2.53
CA GLN A 67 -17.85 2.67 1.85
C GLN A 67 -17.54 1.65 0.77
N THR A 68 -16.40 0.99 0.85
CA THR A 68 -15.95 0.03 -0.14
C THR A 68 -16.97 -1.08 -0.39
N PRO A 69 -17.29 -1.41 -1.65
CA PRO A 69 -18.10 -2.58 -1.97
C PRO A 69 -17.40 -3.91 -1.65
N PHE A 70 -16.09 -3.87 -1.36
CA PHE A 70 -15.30 -5.06 -0.99
C PHE A 70 -15.43 -5.45 0.49
N ALA A 71 -16.09 -4.67 1.34
CA ALA A 71 -16.10 -4.84 2.80
C ALA A 71 -16.43 -6.27 3.27
N ALA A 72 -17.35 -6.97 2.59
CA ALA A 72 -17.77 -8.34 2.94
C ALA A 72 -17.03 -9.43 2.15
N MET A 73 -15.97 -9.09 1.39
CA MET A 73 -15.36 -10.01 0.42
C MET A 73 -14.03 -10.63 0.90
N LEU A 74 -13.69 -10.50 2.18
CA LEU A 74 -12.47 -11.10 2.74
C LEU A 74 -12.44 -12.63 2.67
N GLU A 75 -13.60 -13.28 2.68
CA GLU A 75 -13.75 -14.74 2.60
C GLU A 75 -13.79 -15.28 1.15
N CYS A 76 -13.86 -14.40 0.15
CA CYS A 76 -14.00 -14.80 -1.24
C CYS A 76 -12.79 -15.59 -1.76
N GLU A 77 -13.03 -16.55 -2.65
CA GLU A 77 -11.98 -17.36 -3.29
C GLU A 77 -11.31 -16.69 -4.50
N GLY A 78 -11.55 -15.43 -4.76
CA GLY A 78 -11.07 -14.74 -5.95
C GLY A 78 -10.33 -13.44 -5.66
N PRO A 79 -9.97 -12.68 -6.72
CA PRO A 79 -9.24 -11.43 -6.59
C PRO A 79 -9.92 -10.36 -5.73
N ALA A 80 -11.24 -10.47 -5.51
CA ALA A 80 -11.99 -9.56 -4.65
C ALA A 80 -11.49 -9.58 -3.20
N SER A 81 -10.99 -10.73 -2.70
CA SER A 81 -10.42 -10.84 -1.35
C SER A 81 -9.17 -9.97 -1.15
N LEU A 82 -8.35 -9.80 -2.19
CA LEU A 82 -7.19 -8.89 -2.14
C LEU A 82 -7.63 -7.44 -1.98
N TRP A 83 -8.60 -6.99 -2.78
CA TRP A 83 -9.12 -5.63 -2.68
C TRP A 83 -9.84 -5.39 -1.36
N ALA A 84 -10.55 -6.41 -0.85
CA ALA A 84 -11.11 -6.37 0.49
C ALA A 84 -10.02 -6.22 1.56
N ALA A 85 -8.93 -6.97 1.46
CA ALA A 85 -7.81 -6.86 2.40
C ALA A 85 -7.16 -5.46 2.37
N LEU A 86 -6.95 -4.90 1.18
CA LEU A 86 -6.42 -3.55 1.02
C LEU A 86 -7.37 -2.48 1.58
N ALA A 87 -8.68 -2.69 1.46
CA ALA A 87 -9.69 -1.73 1.93
C ALA A 87 -9.87 -1.68 3.45
N HIS A 88 -9.44 -2.70 4.18
CA HIS A 88 -9.51 -2.72 5.64
C HIS A 88 -8.27 -2.06 6.25
N ASP A 89 -8.44 -1.18 7.22
CA ASP A 89 -7.31 -0.62 7.99
C ASP A 89 -6.55 -1.73 8.72
N ARG A 90 -7.29 -2.70 9.25
CA ARG A 90 -6.73 -3.90 9.89
C ARG A 90 -7.54 -5.12 9.48
N LEU A 91 -6.85 -6.21 9.16
CA LEU A 91 -7.51 -7.49 8.92
C LEU A 91 -8.08 -8.04 10.23
N PRO A 92 -9.35 -8.49 10.24
CA PRO A 92 -9.95 -9.09 11.42
C PRO A 92 -9.21 -10.35 11.85
N ALA A 93 -9.17 -10.61 13.16
CA ALA A 93 -8.66 -11.87 13.68
C ALA A 93 -9.61 -13.04 13.36
N GLY A 94 -9.09 -14.26 13.25
CA GLY A 94 -9.90 -15.46 13.04
C GLY A 94 -10.03 -15.91 11.57
N PRO A 95 -10.92 -16.87 11.29
CA PRO A 95 -10.98 -17.58 10.01
C PRO A 95 -11.70 -16.80 8.90
N THR A 96 -12.25 -15.63 9.19
CA THR A 96 -13.04 -14.82 8.24
C THR A 96 -12.20 -14.15 7.14
N VAL A 97 -10.90 -14.43 7.11
CA VAL A 97 -9.97 -13.91 6.09
C VAL A 97 -9.45 -15.07 5.27
N ASN A 98 -9.76 -15.11 3.99
CA ASN A 98 -9.21 -16.10 3.07
C ASN A 98 -7.79 -15.70 2.67
N ARG A 99 -6.83 -15.99 3.58
CA ARG A 99 -5.41 -15.70 3.44
C ARG A 99 -4.84 -16.17 2.11
N ASP A 100 -5.15 -17.41 1.74
CA ASP A 100 -4.57 -18.04 0.55
C ASP A 100 -5.09 -17.40 -0.74
N ALA A 101 -6.37 -17.05 -0.80
CA ALA A 101 -6.93 -16.33 -1.94
C ALA A 101 -6.32 -14.92 -2.08
N ILE A 102 -6.11 -14.20 -0.96
CA ILE A 102 -5.46 -12.88 -0.95
C ILE A 102 -4.03 -12.99 -1.51
N LEU A 103 -3.24 -13.94 -0.99
CA LEU A 103 -1.86 -14.14 -1.43
C LEU A 103 -1.78 -14.58 -2.89
N GLN A 104 -2.64 -15.50 -3.33
CA GLN A 104 -2.72 -15.92 -4.75
C GLN A 104 -3.07 -14.74 -5.66
N ALA A 105 -4.06 -13.94 -5.28
CA ALA A 105 -4.46 -12.75 -6.04
C ALA A 105 -3.31 -11.73 -6.11
N PHE A 106 -2.60 -11.50 -5.00
CA PHE A 106 -1.43 -10.62 -4.97
C PHE A 106 -0.30 -11.13 -5.88
N LEU A 107 0.04 -12.43 -5.80
CA LEU A 107 1.08 -13.03 -6.63
C LEU A 107 0.74 -13.00 -8.13
N ALA A 108 -0.55 -13.00 -8.48
CA ALA A 108 -1.02 -12.88 -9.87
C ALA A 108 -0.98 -11.45 -10.41
N LEU A 109 -0.78 -10.42 -9.56
CA LEU A 109 -0.63 -9.05 -10.01
C LEU A 109 0.62 -8.87 -10.89
N PRO A 110 0.60 -7.91 -11.83
CA PRO A 110 1.80 -7.44 -12.51
C PRO A 110 2.86 -6.97 -11.51
N ALA A 111 4.14 -7.11 -11.87
CA ALA A 111 5.26 -6.80 -10.98
C ALA A 111 5.20 -5.36 -10.40
N HIS A 112 4.84 -4.37 -11.23
CA HIS A 112 4.72 -2.98 -10.78
C HIS A 112 3.60 -2.78 -9.75
N LEU A 113 2.46 -3.50 -9.85
CA LEU A 113 1.40 -3.43 -8.85
C LEU A 113 1.78 -4.19 -7.57
N ARG A 114 2.50 -5.32 -7.67
CA ARG A 114 3.03 -5.99 -6.48
C ARG A 114 3.97 -5.09 -5.69
N ARG A 115 4.86 -4.37 -6.38
CA ARG A 115 5.75 -3.39 -5.76
C ARG A 115 4.96 -2.26 -5.10
N HIS A 116 3.93 -1.76 -5.77
CA HIS A 116 3.15 -0.63 -5.31
C HIS A 116 2.27 -0.96 -4.10
N LEU A 117 1.59 -2.11 -4.12
CA LEU A 117 0.61 -2.49 -3.09
C LEU A 117 1.19 -3.42 -2.01
N GLY A 118 2.41 -3.92 -2.21
CA GLY A 118 2.96 -4.97 -1.36
C GLY A 118 3.26 -4.52 0.05
N SER A 119 3.79 -3.32 0.24
CA SER A 119 4.11 -2.79 1.57
C SER A 119 2.86 -2.65 2.43
N ASP A 120 1.78 -2.03 1.91
CA ASP A 120 0.52 -1.90 2.62
C ASP A 120 -0.10 -3.26 2.98
N LEU A 121 -0.13 -4.18 2.01
CA LEU A 121 -0.65 -5.52 2.27
C LEU A 121 0.18 -6.27 3.33
N ALA A 122 1.52 -6.16 3.27
CA ALA A 122 2.39 -6.80 4.24
C ALA A 122 2.20 -6.25 5.66
N GLU A 123 2.01 -4.94 5.81
CA GLU A 123 1.71 -4.30 7.11
C GLU A 123 0.41 -4.82 7.72
N LYS A 124 -0.62 -5.05 6.91
CA LYS A 124 -1.89 -5.64 7.38
C LYS A 124 -1.70 -7.07 7.89
N PHE A 125 -0.84 -7.87 7.25
CA PHE A 125 -0.48 -9.21 7.73
C PHE A 125 0.47 -9.18 8.93
N LEU A 126 1.37 -8.19 9.02
CA LEU A 126 2.15 -7.93 10.24
C LEU A 126 1.22 -7.66 11.42
N ALA A 127 0.27 -6.73 11.27
CA ALA A 127 -0.69 -6.40 12.32
C ALA A 127 -1.57 -7.59 12.74
N ARG A 128 -1.68 -8.62 11.90
CA ARG A 128 -2.38 -9.89 12.16
C ARG A 128 -1.50 -10.97 12.80
N ASP A 129 -0.20 -10.73 12.94
CA ASP A 129 0.79 -11.70 13.40
C ASP A 129 0.90 -12.93 12.46
N ASP A 130 0.94 -12.67 11.13
CA ASP A 130 1.15 -13.70 10.10
C ASP A 130 2.49 -13.50 9.37
N PRO A 131 3.62 -13.91 9.99
CA PRO A 131 4.95 -13.68 9.43
C PRO A 131 5.18 -14.47 8.13
N GLU A 132 4.46 -15.56 7.91
CA GLU A 132 4.58 -16.34 6.68
C GLU A 132 3.96 -15.62 5.49
N ALA A 133 2.79 -14.97 5.66
CA ALA A 133 2.21 -14.13 4.63
C ALA A 133 3.12 -12.94 4.31
N VAL A 134 3.67 -12.29 5.33
CA VAL A 134 4.64 -11.19 5.16
C VAL A 134 5.84 -11.64 4.35
N ARG A 135 6.43 -12.81 4.66
CA ARG A 135 7.55 -13.37 3.92
C ARG A 135 7.21 -13.61 2.44
N ILE A 136 6.04 -14.18 2.15
CA ILE A 136 5.59 -14.43 0.78
C ILE A 136 5.46 -13.12 0.00
N ILE A 137 4.85 -12.09 0.60
CA ILE A 137 4.67 -10.77 -0.02
C ILE A 137 6.03 -10.12 -0.26
N ARG A 138 6.89 -10.08 0.76
CA ARG A 138 8.24 -9.54 0.70
C ARG A 138 9.07 -10.19 -0.42
N ASP A 139 9.07 -11.52 -0.50
CA ASP A 139 9.79 -12.27 -1.53
C ASP A 139 9.25 -11.99 -2.94
N ALA A 140 7.93 -11.74 -3.07
CA ALA A 140 7.32 -11.38 -4.34
C ALA A 140 7.65 -9.94 -4.76
N MET A 141 7.80 -9.02 -3.81
CA MET A 141 8.29 -7.66 -4.06
C MET A 141 9.74 -7.68 -4.52
N GLU A 142 10.62 -8.41 -3.80
CA GLU A 142 12.05 -8.51 -4.11
C GLU A 142 12.33 -9.08 -5.50
N ARG A 143 11.51 -10.03 -5.96
CA ARG A 143 11.63 -10.59 -7.33
C ARG A 143 11.08 -9.68 -8.43
N SER A 144 10.49 -8.54 -8.09
CA SER A 144 9.97 -7.60 -9.07
C SER A 144 11.12 -6.82 -9.72
N PRO A 145 11.11 -6.62 -11.05
CA PRO A 145 12.03 -5.67 -11.69
C PRO A 145 11.86 -4.28 -11.06
N ASP A 146 12.96 -3.55 -10.92
CA ASP A 146 12.96 -2.19 -10.35
C ASP A 146 12.38 -2.13 -8.92
N VAL A 147 12.60 -3.18 -8.11
CA VAL A 147 12.23 -3.15 -6.71
C VAL A 147 12.91 -1.98 -6.01
N ASP A 148 12.17 -1.32 -5.13
CA ASP A 148 12.75 -0.37 -4.20
C ASP A 148 13.38 -1.12 -3.01
N PRO A 149 14.70 -1.20 -2.91
CA PRO A 149 15.34 -1.94 -1.82
C PRO A 149 15.09 -1.31 -0.45
N GLY A 150 14.80 0.00 -0.39
CA GLY A 150 14.43 0.69 0.84
C GLY A 150 13.11 0.16 1.41
N SER A 151 12.09 0.00 0.57
CA SER A 151 10.80 -0.58 1.00
C SER A 151 10.96 -2.00 1.53
N VAL A 152 11.80 -2.83 0.89
CA VAL A 152 12.06 -4.20 1.36
C VAL A 152 12.79 -4.17 2.71
N ALA A 153 13.79 -3.30 2.87
CA ALA A 153 14.52 -3.17 4.13
C ALA A 153 13.63 -2.68 5.28
N ILE A 154 12.72 -1.74 5.03
CA ILE A 154 11.74 -1.29 6.02
C ILE A 154 10.84 -2.45 6.46
N LEU A 155 10.34 -3.24 5.52
CA LEU A 155 9.49 -4.39 5.82
C LEU A 155 10.26 -5.46 6.62
N ASP A 156 11.50 -5.75 6.24
CA ASP A 156 12.37 -6.67 6.99
C ASP A 156 12.63 -6.15 8.42
N ALA A 157 12.88 -4.85 8.60
CA ALA A 157 13.04 -4.23 9.92
C ALA A 157 11.78 -4.42 10.78
N LYS A 158 10.60 -4.09 10.25
CA LYS A 158 9.30 -4.26 10.96
C LYS A 158 9.04 -5.72 11.33
N ALA A 159 9.27 -6.65 10.40
CA ALA A 159 9.07 -8.08 10.63
C ALA A 159 10.02 -8.63 11.71
N ARG A 160 11.30 -8.24 11.68
CA ARG A 160 12.28 -8.64 12.71
C ARG A 160 11.95 -8.03 14.07
N LEU A 161 11.52 -6.77 14.10
CA LEU A 161 11.13 -6.12 15.35
C LEU A 161 9.95 -6.83 16.00
N GLN A 162 8.96 -7.25 15.23
CA GLN A 162 7.81 -8.02 15.71
C GLN A 162 8.22 -9.41 16.22
N ALA A 163 9.15 -10.06 15.53
CA ALA A 163 9.71 -11.35 15.97
C ALA A 163 10.60 -11.27 17.23
N GLY A 164 10.84 -10.05 17.74
CA GLY A 164 11.72 -9.81 18.90
C GLY A 164 13.20 -9.82 18.57
N ASP A 165 13.60 -9.97 17.31
CA ASP A 165 14.98 -9.92 16.84
C ASP A 165 15.39 -8.44 16.60
N THR A 166 15.57 -7.72 17.71
CA THR A 166 15.79 -6.27 17.69
C THR A 166 17.13 -5.88 17.07
N ASP A 167 18.16 -6.75 17.16
CA ASP A 167 19.47 -6.49 16.54
C ASP A 167 19.39 -6.58 15.00
N ALA A 168 18.76 -7.63 14.47
CA ALA A 168 18.54 -7.72 13.03
C ALA A 168 17.61 -6.60 12.52
N ALA A 169 16.56 -6.25 13.28
CA ALA A 169 15.67 -5.15 12.94
C ALA A 169 16.44 -3.83 12.77
N ARG A 170 17.38 -3.55 13.69
CA ARG A 170 18.23 -2.35 13.62
C ARG A 170 19.08 -2.33 12.34
N VAL A 171 19.73 -3.44 12.00
CA VAL A 171 20.55 -3.52 10.78
C VAL A 171 19.74 -3.22 9.53
N TYR A 172 18.52 -3.75 9.43
CA TYR A 172 17.63 -3.45 8.30
C TYR A 172 17.14 -2.00 8.29
N ALA A 173 16.82 -1.42 9.45
CA ALA A 173 16.41 -0.02 9.56
C ALA A 173 17.56 0.93 9.19
N GLU A 174 18.78 0.67 9.66
CA GLU A 174 19.98 1.42 9.26
C GLU A 174 20.23 1.30 7.75
N THR A 175 20.01 0.12 7.16
CA THR A 175 20.09 -0.09 5.72
C THR A 175 19.06 0.74 4.96
N ALA A 176 17.82 0.78 5.44
CA ALA A 176 16.76 1.58 4.82
C ALA A 176 17.10 3.09 4.83
N VAL A 177 17.62 3.60 5.94
CA VAL A 177 18.08 5.00 6.04
C VAL A 177 19.31 5.27 5.16
N ALA A 178 20.23 4.32 5.04
CA ALA A 178 21.39 4.46 4.15
C ALA A 178 20.99 4.52 2.65
N LEU A 179 19.89 3.87 2.28
CA LEU A 179 19.33 3.90 0.92
C LEU A 179 18.54 5.17 0.64
N ASP A 180 17.73 5.61 1.60
CA ASP A 180 16.95 6.85 1.53
C ASP A 180 16.74 7.43 2.94
N GLY A 181 17.65 8.31 3.34
CA GLY A 181 17.65 8.95 4.66
C GLY A 181 16.60 10.05 4.85
N ASN A 182 15.91 10.44 3.77
CA ASN A 182 14.84 11.45 3.84
C ASN A 182 13.45 10.82 3.81
N ARG A 183 13.37 9.52 3.66
CA ARG A 183 12.10 8.80 3.65
C ARG A 183 11.54 8.65 5.05
N ALA A 184 10.32 9.13 5.26
CA ALA A 184 9.67 9.11 6.57
C ALA A 184 9.60 7.71 7.18
N GLU A 185 9.21 6.71 6.40
CA GLU A 185 9.11 5.32 6.84
C GLU A 185 10.47 4.74 7.27
N SER A 186 11.56 5.11 6.60
CA SER A 186 12.92 4.67 6.98
C SER A 186 13.32 5.23 8.34
N LEU A 187 13.07 6.53 8.58
CA LEU A 187 13.37 7.17 9.85
C LEU A 187 12.47 6.67 10.99
N VAL A 188 11.18 6.44 10.73
CA VAL A 188 10.26 5.83 11.70
C VAL A 188 10.76 4.43 12.10
N ALA A 189 11.11 3.58 11.15
CA ALA A 189 11.63 2.24 11.43
C ALA A 189 12.94 2.29 12.25
N LEU A 190 13.84 3.23 11.93
CA LEU A 190 15.08 3.42 12.69
C LEU A 190 14.80 3.82 14.15
N VAL A 191 13.92 4.81 14.37
CA VAL A 191 13.57 5.24 15.72
C VAL A 191 12.94 4.12 16.52
N GLU A 192 12.01 3.37 15.95
CA GLU A 192 11.36 2.25 16.65
C GLU A 192 12.37 1.16 17.05
N THR A 193 13.31 0.84 16.18
CA THR A 193 14.34 -0.16 16.48
C THR A 193 15.34 0.35 17.52
N HIS A 194 15.76 1.62 17.46
CA HIS A 194 16.64 2.23 18.45
C HIS A 194 15.96 2.32 19.83
N PHE A 195 14.70 2.72 19.86
CA PHE A 195 13.92 2.77 21.10
C PHE A 195 13.81 1.39 21.76
N ARG A 196 13.54 0.35 20.99
CA ARG A 196 13.46 -1.05 21.49
C ARG A 196 14.79 -1.58 22.01
N ASN A 197 15.90 -1.11 21.42
CA ASN A 197 17.24 -1.48 21.80
C ASN A 197 17.85 -0.55 22.88
N LEU A 198 17.10 0.47 23.34
CA LEU A 198 17.57 1.50 24.27
C LEU A 198 18.84 2.22 23.76
N ILE A 199 18.95 2.41 22.45
CA ILE A 199 20.05 3.13 21.81
C ILE A 199 19.64 4.58 21.61
N PRO A 200 20.45 5.55 22.09
CA PRO A 200 20.15 6.97 21.86
C PRO A 200 20.10 7.31 20.37
N MET A 201 19.17 8.18 20.00
CA MET A 201 19.07 8.67 18.63
C MET A 201 20.12 9.75 18.35
N GLU A 202 20.71 9.72 17.17
CA GLU A 202 21.62 10.77 16.71
C GLU A 202 20.85 12.09 16.47
N LYS A 203 21.48 13.22 16.86
CA LYS A 203 20.86 14.55 16.75
C LYS A 203 20.41 14.87 15.31
N GLY A 204 21.17 14.48 14.29
CA GLY A 204 20.81 14.70 12.88
C GLY A 204 19.52 13.99 12.47
N ILE A 205 19.29 12.79 12.97
CA ILE A 205 18.04 12.02 12.72
C ILE A 205 16.85 12.71 13.38
N THR A 206 17.02 13.18 14.62
CA THR A 206 15.97 13.91 15.34
C THR A 206 15.60 15.21 14.60
N GLU A 207 16.58 15.95 14.09
CA GLU A 207 16.35 17.17 13.30
C GLU A 207 15.59 16.84 11.98
N SER A 208 15.95 15.76 11.29
CA SER A 208 15.25 15.30 10.09
C SER A 208 13.80 14.90 10.36
N LEU A 209 13.53 14.23 11.49
CA LEU A 209 12.16 13.90 11.91
C LEU A 209 11.30 15.13 12.17
N PHE A 210 11.87 16.17 12.80
CA PHE A 210 11.15 17.42 13.00
C PHE A 210 10.81 18.13 11.68
N ALA A 211 11.71 18.08 10.68
CA ALA A 211 11.42 18.62 9.35
C ALA A 211 10.31 17.84 8.66
N LEU A 212 10.40 16.49 8.65
CA LEU A 212 9.40 15.60 8.05
C LEU A 212 8.02 15.71 8.69
N ARG A 213 7.95 16.03 9.98
CA ARG A 213 6.66 16.24 10.65
C ARG A 213 5.80 17.29 9.96
N GLY A 214 6.41 18.41 9.52
CA GLY A 214 5.69 19.44 8.77
C GLY A 214 5.31 19.02 7.36
N GLU A 215 6.16 18.20 6.71
CA GLU A 215 5.95 17.75 5.34
C GLU A 215 4.89 16.62 5.24
N THR A 216 4.74 15.83 6.29
CA THR A 216 3.80 14.70 6.34
C THR A 216 2.44 15.04 6.94
N GLU A 217 2.20 16.29 7.35
CA GLU A 217 0.92 16.72 7.91
C GLU A 217 -0.25 16.40 6.95
N GLY A 218 -1.27 15.72 7.47
CA GLY A 218 -2.43 15.29 6.67
C GLY A 218 -2.20 14.05 5.80
N THR A 219 -1.03 13.46 5.84
CA THR A 219 -0.75 12.17 5.16
C THR A 219 -1.00 10.97 6.09
N PRO A 220 -1.17 9.74 5.56
CA PRO A 220 -1.35 8.54 6.38
C PRO A 220 -0.22 8.28 7.39
N ILE A 221 1.04 8.65 7.05
CA ILE A 221 2.20 8.40 7.91
C ILE A 221 2.36 9.44 9.04
N SER A 222 1.61 10.54 9.02
CA SER A 222 1.75 11.66 9.98
C SER A 222 1.75 11.18 11.44
N ALA A 223 0.84 10.30 11.81
CA ALA A 223 0.73 9.78 13.18
C ALA A 223 1.96 8.94 13.59
N GLU A 224 2.57 8.21 12.66
CA GLU A 224 3.79 7.43 12.91
C GLU A 224 5.00 8.35 13.10
N VAL A 225 5.10 9.40 12.27
CA VAL A 225 6.15 10.41 12.39
C VAL A 225 6.03 11.18 13.71
N ASP A 226 4.81 11.59 14.11
CA ASP A 226 4.57 12.23 15.40
C ASP A 226 5.01 11.36 16.58
N ARG A 227 4.69 10.07 16.52
CA ARG A 227 5.15 9.10 17.52
C ARG A 227 6.67 8.95 17.52
N ALA A 228 7.29 8.87 16.34
CA ALA A 228 8.73 8.75 16.21
C ALA A 228 9.45 9.98 16.80
N VAL A 229 8.93 11.19 16.58
CA VAL A 229 9.46 12.42 17.18
C VAL A 229 9.44 12.37 18.72
N VAL A 230 8.43 11.74 19.32
CA VAL A 230 8.35 11.60 20.80
C VAL A 230 9.32 10.55 21.32
N LEU A 231 9.63 9.52 20.53
CA LEU A 231 10.51 8.40 20.92
C LEU A 231 12.00 8.71 20.70
N ALA A 232 12.31 9.65 19.81
CA ALA A 232 13.68 10.05 19.45
C ALA A 232 14.27 11.04 20.46
#